data_c6ab00206145c0d1c0b3271826081378
#
_entry.id   c6ab00206145c0d1c0b3271826081378
#
_cell.length_a   1.000
_cell.length_b   1.000
_cell.length_c   1.000
_cell.angle_alpha   90.00
_cell.angle_beta   90.00
_cell.angle_gamma   90.00
#
_symmetry.space_group_name_H-M   'P 1'
#
loop_
_entity.id
_entity.type
_entity.pdbx_description
1 polymer ?
#
loop_
_entity_poly.entity_id
_entity_poly.type
_entity_poly.pdbx_seq_one_letter_code
_entity_poly.pdbx_strand_id
1 'polypeptide(L)'
;AMYNASGEPLASILMGKNRKIAGRGERQFYLRHTNSDQTWIAAGGFNPATLASAWLSREILDIDQQRINQVTIRHPDKPETTISRDKPLDEFTLQGIPDGRSAKTTEIAAIAFGLQKLPMVDVNQADDVNLNWDQPIQVSFSTFDGLNVTVDIQKKDLGIVSRFRASADQDSQASAEADKLNQALQPWCLCCPIIR
;
A
#
# COMPACT_ATOMS: atom_id res chain seq x y z
N ALA A 1 -7.71 3.39 23.49
CA ALA A 1 -6.62 3.04 24.39
C ALA A 1 -5.32 2.95 23.58
N MET A 2 -4.20 3.23 24.21
CA MET A 2 -2.85 3.04 23.66
C MET A 2 -2.19 1.91 24.42
N TYR A 3 -1.53 1.01 23.71
CA TYR A 3 -0.88 -0.16 24.30
C TYR A 3 0.63 -0.15 23.95
N ASN A 4 1.44 -0.76 24.80
CA ASN A 4 2.84 -1.04 24.50
C ASN A 4 2.97 -2.30 23.62
N ALA A 5 4.19 -2.65 23.24
CA ALA A 5 4.48 -3.84 22.44
C ALA A 5 4.09 -5.17 23.15
N SER A 6 3.96 -5.16 24.47
CA SER A 6 3.55 -6.32 25.29
C SER A 6 2.02 -6.40 25.47
N GLY A 7 1.26 -5.49 24.84
CA GLY A 7 -0.20 -5.46 24.97
C GLY A 7 -0.73 -4.82 26.25
N GLU A 8 0.14 -4.19 27.06
CA GLU A 8 -0.30 -3.50 28.28
C GLU A 8 -0.77 -2.07 27.94
N PRO A 9 -1.87 -1.60 28.56
CA PRO A 9 -2.39 -0.27 28.29
C PRO A 9 -1.47 0.81 28.87
N LEU A 10 -0.89 1.63 27.99
CA LEU A 10 -0.15 2.83 28.36
C LEU A 10 -1.08 3.97 28.76
N ALA A 11 -2.20 4.12 28.06
CA ALA A 11 -3.24 5.09 28.39
C ALA A 11 -4.57 4.64 27.82
N SER A 12 -5.64 4.82 28.60
CA SER A 12 -7.01 4.57 28.18
C SER A 12 -7.86 5.78 28.54
N ILE A 13 -8.24 6.56 27.52
CA ILE A 13 -8.92 7.83 27.67
C ILE A 13 -10.19 7.83 26.83
N LEU A 14 -11.29 8.27 27.42
CA LEU A 14 -12.51 8.60 26.71
C LEU A 14 -12.50 10.09 26.37
N MET A 15 -12.76 10.41 25.13
CA MET A 15 -12.86 11.77 24.64
C MET A 15 -14.31 12.14 24.36
N GLY A 16 -14.71 13.27 24.91
CA GLY A 16 -16.04 13.83 24.74
C GLY A 16 -16.07 14.93 23.68
N LYS A 17 -17.14 15.72 23.74
CA LYS A 17 -17.37 16.80 22.75
C LYS A 17 -16.31 17.88 22.80
N ASN A 18 -15.98 18.40 21.62
CA ASN A 18 -15.18 19.60 21.49
C ASN A 18 -16.01 20.84 21.85
N ARG A 19 -15.40 21.80 22.53
CA ARG A 19 -15.98 23.08 22.90
C ARG A 19 -15.10 24.19 22.33
N LYS A 20 -15.75 25.19 21.70
CA LYS A 20 -15.07 26.43 21.31
C LYS A 20 -15.28 27.47 22.40
N ILE A 21 -14.23 28.16 22.80
CA ILE A 21 -14.36 29.33 23.70
C ILE A 21 -14.61 30.55 22.82
N ALA A 22 -15.73 31.23 23.07
CA ALA A 22 -16.03 32.47 22.39
C ALA A 22 -14.93 33.53 22.68
N GLY A 23 -14.36 34.12 21.61
CA GLY A 23 -13.41 35.23 21.71
C GLY A 23 -11.94 34.86 21.81
N ARG A 24 -11.54 33.58 21.96
CA ARG A 24 -10.13 33.19 22.11
C ARG A 24 -9.58 32.27 21.03
N GLY A 25 -10.39 31.78 20.09
CA GLY A 25 -9.92 30.84 19.07
C GLY A 25 -9.42 29.47 19.60
N GLU A 26 -9.29 29.31 20.88
CA GLU A 26 -8.85 28.08 21.53
C GLU A 26 -9.94 27.03 21.52
N ARG A 27 -9.54 25.81 21.18
CA ARG A 27 -10.43 24.65 21.29
C ARG A 27 -10.21 23.98 22.63
N GLN A 28 -11.26 23.51 23.24
CA GLN A 28 -11.24 22.67 24.44
C GLN A 28 -12.03 21.40 24.18
N PHE A 29 -11.68 20.32 24.86
CA PHE A 29 -12.43 19.08 24.81
C PHE A 29 -12.51 18.45 26.20
N TYR A 30 -13.57 17.67 26.40
CA TYR A 30 -13.74 16.89 27.62
C TYR A 30 -12.99 15.59 27.50
N LEU A 31 -12.32 15.15 28.56
CA LEU A 31 -11.67 13.87 28.63
C LEU A 31 -11.83 13.25 30.03
N ARG A 32 -11.81 11.92 30.09
CA ARG A 32 -11.71 11.16 31.32
C ARG A 32 -10.98 9.85 31.10
N HIS A 33 -10.39 9.30 32.13
CA HIS A 33 -9.89 7.93 32.09
C HIS A 33 -11.07 6.94 32.03
N THR A 34 -10.89 5.80 31.35
CA THR A 34 -11.93 4.77 31.22
C THR A 34 -12.39 4.22 32.59
N ASN A 35 -11.50 4.21 33.59
CA ASN A 35 -11.71 3.65 34.91
C ASN A 35 -12.00 4.73 35.95
N SER A 36 -12.43 5.94 35.58
CA SER A 36 -12.68 7.05 36.49
C SER A 36 -13.86 7.87 35.99
N ASP A 37 -14.73 8.30 36.90
CA ASP A 37 -15.82 9.22 36.58
C ASP A 37 -15.37 10.68 36.58
N GLN A 38 -14.13 10.96 37.04
CA GLN A 38 -13.56 12.29 37.00
C GLN A 38 -13.36 12.74 35.56
N THR A 39 -14.00 13.86 35.22
CA THR A 39 -13.90 14.48 33.90
C THR A 39 -13.05 15.74 33.97
N TRP A 40 -12.18 15.95 33.00
CA TRP A 40 -11.34 17.13 32.84
C TRP A 40 -11.68 17.87 31.54
N ILE A 41 -11.37 19.13 31.51
CA ILE A 41 -11.37 19.95 30.31
C ILE A 41 -9.89 20.20 29.94
N ALA A 42 -9.49 19.75 28.77
CA ALA A 42 -8.18 20.02 28.23
C ALA A 42 -8.26 21.14 27.19
N ALA A 43 -7.28 22.05 27.22
CA ALA A 43 -7.09 23.05 26.19
C ALA A 43 -6.22 22.50 25.05
N GLY A 44 -6.57 22.85 23.82
CA GLY A 44 -5.86 22.44 22.61
C GLY A 44 -6.79 21.80 21.60
N GLY A 45 -6.25 21.51 20.40
CA GLY A 45 -6.96 20.75 19.38
C GLY A 45 -6.42 19.32 19.36
N PHE A 46 -7.20 18.38 19.84
CA PHE A 46 -6.92 16.96 19.65
C PHE A 46 -8.01 16.38 18.76
N ASN A 47 -7.60 15.97 17.57
CA ASN A 47 -8.49 15.34 16.61
C ASN A 47 -7.80 14.06 16.13
N PRO A 48 -7.90 12.96 16.91
CA PRO A 48 -7.26 11.71 16.54
C PRO A 48 -7.84 11.23 15.21
N ALA A 49 -6.97 10.79 14.34
CA ALA A 49 -7.41 10.14 13.12
C ALA A 49 -8.21 8.88 13.49
N THR A 50 -9.35 8.70 12.84
CA THR A 50 -10.23 7.54 13.05
C THR A 50 -9.85 6.35 12.18
N LEU A 51 -9.10 6.58 11.10
CA LEU A 51 -8.64 5.54 10.21
C LEU A 51 -7.28 5.00 10.67
N ALA A 52 -7.12 3.69 10.72
CA ALA A 52 -5.86 3.03 11.07
C ALA A 52 -4.70 3.48 10.16
N SER A 53 -4.97 3.64 8.88
CA SER A 53 -3.99 4.10 7.87
C SER A 53 -3.37 5.46 8.16
N ALA A 54 -4.05 6.32 8.93
CA ALA A 54 -3.51 7.63 9.29
C ALA A 54 -2.42 7.56 10.40
N TRP A 55 -2.28 6.40 11.07
CA TRP A 55 -1.27 6.14 12.10
C TRP A 55 -0.07 5.37 11.57
N LEU A 56 -0.12 4.92 10.32
CA LEU A 56 0.91 4.10 9.69
C LEU A 56 1.70 4.93 8.67
N SER A 57 2.91 4.47 8.36
CA SER A 57 3.64 4.98 7.20
C SER A 57 2.83 4.69 5.95
N ARG A 58 2.54 5.71 5.16
CA ARG A 58 1.71 5.56 3.97
C ARG A 58 2.49 5.03 2.76
N GLU A 59 3.80 5.17 2.76
CA GLU A 59 4.66 4.62 1.72
C GLU A 59 4.92 3.14 2.00
N ILE A 60 4.44 2.29 1.10
CA ILE A 60 4.53 0.83 1.22
C ILE A 60 5.78 0.31 0.54
N LEU A 61 6.01 0.82 -0.66
CA LEU A 61 7.10 0.44 -1.55
C LEU A 61 7.65 1.68 -2.22
N ASP A 62 8.96 1.71 -2.38
CA ASP A 62 9.66 2.69 -3.21
C ASP A 62 10.76 1.96 -4.00
N ILE A 63 10.36 1.36 -5.11
CA ILE A 63 11.29 0.71 -6.03
C ILE A 63 11.56 1.70 -7.17
N ASP A 64 12.82 2.11 -7.30
CA ASP A 64 13.22 3.05 -8.32
C ASP A 64 12.83 2.52 -9.71
N GLN A 65 12.15 3.37 -10.46
CA GLN A 65 11.72 3.09 -11.82
C GLN A 65 12.88 2.60 -12.72
N GLN A 66 14.11 3.06 -12.50
CA GLN A 66 15.27 2.67 -13.29
C GLN A 66 15.67 1.21 -13.09
N ARG A 67 15.29 0.61 -11.98
CA ARG A 67 15.54 -0.82 -11.70
C ARG A 67 14.61 -1.74 -12.49
N ILE A 68 13.38 -1.29 -12.82
CA ILE A 68 12.39 -2.15 -13.49
C ILE A 68 12.83 -2.40 -14.93
N ASN A 69 12.93 -3.67 -15.33
CA ASN A 69 13.20 -4.09 -16.69
C ASN A 69 11.98 -4.67 -17.41
N GLN A 70 11.08 -5.30 -16.66
CA GLN A 70 9.88 -5.93 -17.23
C GLN A 70 8.69 -5.85 -16.28
N VAL A 71 7.49 -5.68 -16.85
CA VAL A 71 6.22 -5.84 -16.15
C VAL A 71 5.35 -6.80 -16.96
N THR A 72 4.82 -7.82 -16.28
CA THR A 72 3.90 -8.80 -16.87
C THR A 72 2.56 -8.72 -16.16
N ILE A 73 1.49 -8.57 -16.93
CA ILE A 73 0.11 -8.50 -16.43
C ILE A 73 -0.65 -9.71 -16.91
N ARG A 74 -1.16 -10.50 -15.97
CA ARG A 74 -2.02 -11.66 -16.21
C ARG A 74 -3.42 -11.40 -15.70
N HIS A 75 -4.37 -11.42 -16.60
CA HIS A 75 -5.79 -11.45 -16.27
C HIS A 75 -6.31 -12.87 -16.39
N PRO A 76 -7.27 -13.29 -15.57
CA PRO A 76 -7.84 -14.64 -15.66
C PRO A 76 -8.38 -14.98 -17.07
N ASP A 77 -9.02 -13.98 -17.71
CA ASP A 77 -9.78 -14.19 -18.95
C ASP A 77 -9.18 -13.49 -20.18
N LYS A 78 -7.93 -13.01 -20.10
CA LYS A 78 -7.29 -12.26 -21.18
C LYS A 78 -5.88 -12.76 -21.46
N PRO A 79 -5.37 -12.57 -22.68
CA PRO A 79 -3.98 -12.82 -22.97
C PRO A 79 -3.05 -12.03 -22.04
N GLU A 80 -1.92 -12.64 -21.73
CA GLU A 80 -0.86 -11.99 -20.96
C GLU A 80 -0.33 -10.77 -21.72
N THR A 81 -0.07 -9.71 -20.97
CA THR A 81 0.49 -8.48 -21.49
C THR A 81 1.88 -8.26 -20.89
N THR A 82 2.90 -8.09 -21.72
CA THR A 82 4.28 -7.86 -21.28
C THR A 82 4.78 -6.52 -21.78
N ILE A 83 5.36 -5.76 -20.87
CA ILE A 83 6.03 -4.49 -21.09
C ILE A 83 7.48 -4.66 -20.67
N SER A 84 8.44 -4.30 -21.50
CA SER A 84 9.86 -4.49 -21.19
C SER A 84 10.75 -3.40 -21.78
N ARG A 85 11.96 -3.32 -21.27
CA ARG A 85 13.06 -2.52 -21.82
C ARG A 85 14.40 -3.23 -21.56
N ASP A 86 15.40 -2.93 -22.40
CA ASP A 86 16.70 -3.59 -22.34
C ASP A 86 17.69 -2.90 -21.39
N LYS A 87 17.55 -1.60 -21.19
CA LYS A 87 18.44 -0.81 -20.33
C LYS A 87 17.65 0.14 -19.42
N PRO A 88 18.20 0.53 -18.27
CA PRO A 88 17.52 1.39 -17.28
C PRO A 88 16.94 2.71 -17.78
N LEU A 89 17.54 3.28 -18.85
CA LEU A 89 17.13 4.57 -19.42
C LEU A 89 16.35 4.44 -20.72
N ASP A 90 16.18 3.22 -21.23
CA ASP A 90 15.39 3.00 -22.44
C ASP A 90 13.89 3.18 -22.15
N GLU A 91 13.13 3.52 -23.18
CA GLU A 91 11.67 3.54 -23.10
C GLU A 91 11.13 2.11 -23.02
N PHE A 92 10.04 1.94 -22.27
CA PHE A 92 9.33 0.67 -22.22
C PHE A 92 8.57 0.42 -23.52
N THR A 93 8.63 -0.81 -23.98
CA THR A 93 7.90 -1.29 -25.16
C THR A 93 6.87 -2.35 -24.76
N LEU A 94 5.68 -2.27 -25.36
CA LEU A 94 4.64 -3.29 -25.22
C LEU A 94 4.90 -4.39 -26.25
N GLN A 95 4.95 -5.64 -25.77
CA GLN A 95 5.14 -6.79 -26.66
C GLN A 95 3.80 -7.21 -27.31
N GLY A 96 3.87 -7.77 -28.53
CA GLY A 96 2.72 -8.34 -29.21
C GLY A 96 1.67 -7.34 -29.69
N ILE A 97 2.08 -6.12 -30.04
CA ILE A 97 1.16 -5.12 -30.60
C ILE A 97 0.73 -5.59 -32.01
N PRO A 98 -0.59 -5.69 -32.29
CA PRO A 98 -1.07 -6.03 -33.62
C PRO A 98 -0.67 -5.00 -34.67
N ASP A 99 -0.50 -5.45 -35.91
CA ASP A 99 -0.18 -4.58 -37.05
C ASP A 99 -1.19 -3.43 -37.17
N GLY A 100 -0.68 -2.22 -37.43
CA GLY A 100 -1.49 -1.01 -37.59
C GLY A 100 -1.99 -0.38 -36.28
N ARG A 101 -1.56 -0.91 -35.11
CA ARG A 101 -1.81 -0.28 -33.81
C ARG A 101 -0.52 0.25 -33.19
N SER A 102 -0.64 1.28 -32.37
CA SER A 102 0.46 1.82 -31.58
C SER A 102 0.08 1.82 -30.09
N ALA A 103 1.07 1.59 -29.23
CA ALA A 103 0.89 1.69 -27.80
C ALA A 103 1.02 3.16 -27.36
N LYS A 104 0.31 3.51 -26.30
CA LYS A 104 0.45 4.82 -25.64
C LYS A 104 1.60 4.76 -24.64
N THR A 105 2.73 5.35 -24.99
CA THR A 105 3.98 5.31 -24.19
C THR A 105 3.78 5.84 -22.77
N THR A 106 2.97 6.87 -22.58
CA THR A 106 2.67 7.43 -21.26
C THR A 106 1.94 6.45 -20.33
N GLU A 107 1.00 5.66 -20.88
CA GLU A 107 0.26 4.66 -20.10
C GLU A 107 1.16 3.47 -19.76
N ILE A 108 2.00 3.05 -20.70
CA ILE A 108 3.00 2.00 -20.48
C ILE A 108 3.95 2.41 -19.35
N ALA A 109 4.50 3.61 -19.42
CA ALA A 109 5.39 4.15 -18.40
C ALA A 109 4.70 4.23 -17.02
N ALA A 110 3.45 4.69 -16.96
CA ALA A 110 2.70 4.76 -15.71
C ALA A 110 2.52 3.39 -15.02
N ILE A 111 2.29 2.32 -15.81
CA ILE A 111 2.21 0.95 -15.31
C ILE A 111 3.58 0.50 -14.79
N ALA A 112 4.64 0.71 -15.58
CA ALA A 112 5.99 0.29 -15.23
C ALA A 112 6.52 0.97 -13.94
N PHE A 113 6.04 2.18 -13.66
CA PHE A 113 6.43 2.95 -12.48
C PHE A 113 5.49 2.74 -11.26
N GLY A 114 4.59 1.78 -11.35
CA GLY A 114 3.55 1.54 -10.33
C GLY A 114 4.05 1.19 -8.94
N LEU A 115 5.32 0.79 -8.78
CA LEU A 115 5.94 0.49 -7.48
C LEU A 115 6.78 1.65 -6.91
N GLN A 116 6.95 2.74 -7.65
CA GLN A 116 7.69 3.89 -7.14
C GLN A 116 6.81 4.73 -6.23
N LYS A 117 7.26 4.94 -4.97
CA LYS A 117 6.53 5.69 -3.93
C LYS A 117 5.06 5.28 -3.82
N LEU A 118 4.84 3.96 -3.84
CA LEU A 118 3.48 3.41 -3.80
C LEU A 118 2.81 3.73 -2.46
N PRO A 119 1.73 4.55 -2.45
CA PRO A 119 1.07 4.91 -1.21
C PRO A 119 0.00 3.88 -0.82
N MET A 120 -0.17 3.67 0.46
CA MET A 120 -1.29 2.94 1.05
C MET A 120 -2.48 3.88 1.26
N VAL A 121 -3.66 3.44 0.87
CA VAL A 121 -4.93 4.12 1.16
C VAL A 121 -5.55 3.55 2.42
N ASP A 122 -5.59 2.22 2.52
CA ASP A 122 -6.12 1.48 3.66
C ASP A 122 -5.41 0.13 3.80
N VAL A 123 -5.52 -0.50 4.98
CA VAL A 123 -4.87 -1.76 5.31
C VAL A 123 -5.78 -2.66 6.12
N ASN A 124 -5.76 -3.95 5.82
CA ASN A 124 -6.44 -5.00 6.56
C ASN A 124 -5.46 -6.14 6.82
N GLN A 125 -5.66 -6.93 7.87
CA GLN A 125 -4.94 -8.18 8.01
C GLN A 125 -5.34 -9.14 6.88
N ALA A 126 -4.39 -9.90 6.36
CA ALA A 126 -4.64 -10.79 5.22
C ALA A 126 -5.71 -11.83 5.54
N ASP A 127 -5.75 -12.33 6.79
CA ASP A 127 -6.70 -13.33 7.26
C ASP A 127 -8.11 -12.76 7.49
N ASP A 128 -8.25 -11.46 7.73
CA ASP A 128 -9.54 -10.80 7.94
C ASP A 128 -10.29 -10.51 6.63
N VAL A 129 -9.61 -10.63 5.50
CA VAL A 129 -10.16 -10.32 4.18
C VAL A 129 -10.65 -11.61 3.52
N ASN A 130 -11.94 -11.89 3.64
CA ASN A 130 -12.56 -13.04 2.98
C ASN A 130 -12.72 -12.76 1.47
N LEU A 131 -11.64 -12.91 0.71
CA LEU A 131 -11.60 -12.81 -0.74
C LEU A 131 -11.16 -14.12 -1.35
N ASN A 132 -11.77 -14.45 -2.49
CA ASN A 132 -11.30 -15.57 -3.31
C ASN A 132 -10.07 -15.12 -4.11
N TRP A 133 -8.91 -15.69 -3.80
CA TRP A 133 -7.64 -15.40 -4.46
C TRP A 133 -7.28 -16.46 -5.54
N ASP A 134 -8.22 -17.28 -5.98
CA ASP A 134 -7.93 -18.33 -6.98
C ASP A 134 -7.67 -17.74 -8.37
N GLN A 135 -8.28 -16.60 -8.68
CA GLN A 135 -8.16 -15.94 -9.97
C GLN A 135 -7.95 -14.43 -9.84
N PRO A 136 -6.85 -13.98 -9.23
CA PRO A 136 -6.54 -12.55 -9.16
C PRO A 136 -6.07 -12.02 -10.51
N ILE A 137 -6.16 -10.70 -10.68
CA ILE A 137 -5.29 -10.05 -11.66
C ILE A 137 -3.90 -10.05 -11.04
N GLN A 138 -2.93 -10.62 -11.73
CA GLN A 138 -1.55 -10.68 -11.26
C GLN A 138 -0.66 -9.72 -12.06
N VAL A 139 0.07 -8.89 -11.37
CA VAL A 139 1.08 -8.01 -11.97
C VAL A 139 2.44 -8.35 -11.38
N SER A 140 3.36 -8.76 -12.24
CA SER A 140 4.72 -9.12 -11.86
C SER A 140 5.70 -8.08 -12.39
N PHE A 141 6.49 -7.52 -11.51
CA PHE A 141 7.56 -6.57 -11.82
C PHE A 141 8.90 -7.27 -11.64
N SER A 142 9.74 -7.25 -12.67
CA SER A 142 11.12 -7.74 -12.60
C SER A 142 12.09 -6.58 -12.71
N THR A 143 13.24 -6.71 -12.07
CA THR A 143 14.28 -5.67 -12.05
C THR A 143 15.57 -6.17 -12.70
N PHE A 144 16.44 -5.26 -13.16
CA PHE A 144 17.75 -5.60 -13.73
C PHE A 144 18.69 -6.28 -12.72
N ASP A 145 18.48 -6.08 -11.42
CA ASP A 145 19.28 -6.63 -10.32
C ASP A 145 18.66 -7.91 -9.70
N GLY A 146 17.61 -8.45 -10.33
CA GLY A 146 17.04 -9.75 -10.00
C GLY A 146 16.00 -9.75 -8.89
N LEU A 147 15.48 -8.58 -8.48
CA LEU A 147 14.30 -8.51 -7.61
C LEU A 147 13.04 -8.73 -8.45
N ASN A 148 12.15 -9.58 -7.97
CA ASN A 148 10.84 -9.80 -8.57
C ASN A 148 9.75 -9.49 -7.54
N VAL A 149 8.80 -8.62 -7.88
CA VAL A 149 7.66 -8.28 -7.03
C VAL A 149 6.38 -8.65 -7.75
N THR A 150 5.60 -9.51 -7.15
CA THR A 150 4.29 -9.94 -7.65
C THR A 150 3.18 -9.31 -6.81
N VAL A 151 2.22 -8.71 -7.48
CA VAL A 151 1.04 -8.09 -6.89
C VAL A 151 -0.20 -8.82 -7.38
N ASP A 152 -0.89 -9.50 -6.48
CA ASP A 152 -2.21 -10.05 -6.75
C ASP A 152 -3.26 -8.99 -6.41
N ILE A 153 -4.17 -8.74 -7.33
CA ILE A 153 -5.17 -7.68 -7.26
C ILE A 153 -6.58 -8.27 -7.35
N GLN A 154 -7.43 -7.90 -6.41
CA GLN A 154 -8.85 -8.25 -6.41
C GLN A 154 -9.73 -7.02 -6.18
N LYS A 155 -10.92 -7.05 -6.77
CA LYS A 155 -11.95 -6.04 -6.49
C LYS A 155 -12.76 -6.45 -5.26
N LYS A 156 -12.99 -5.51 -4.35
CA LYS A 156 -13.88 -5.66 -3.20
C LYS A 156 -14.81 -4.45 -3.12
N ASP A 157 -16.12 -4.69 -3.20
CA ASP A 157 -17.15 -3.65 -3.09
C ASP A 157 -16.81 -2.36 -3.86
N LEU A 158 -16.32 -1.34 -3.16
CA LEU A 158 -15.97 -0.03 -3.71
C LEU A 158 -14.46 0.18 -3.90
N GLY A 159 -13.63 -0.86 -3.75
CA GLY A 159 -12.18 -0.68 -3.77
C GLY A 159 -11.39 -1.81 -4.44
N ILE A 160 -10.10 -1.62 -4.46
CA ILE A 160 -9.11 -2.59 -4.92
C ILE A 160 -8.29 -3.03 -3.71
N VAL A 161 -8.15 -4.33 -3.54
CA VAL A 161 -7.30 -4.94 -2.50
C VAL A 161 -6.18 -5.69 -3.18
N SER A 162 -4.97 -5.53 -2.66
CA SER A 162 -3.76 -6.10 -3.22
C SER A 162 -2.96 -6.87 -2.17
N ARG A 163 -2.34 -7.97 -2.60
CA ARG A 163 -1.31 -8.71 -1.83
C ARG A 163 -0.01 -8.65 -2.58
N PHE A 164 1.07 -8.51 -1.83
CA PHE A 164 2.43 -8.39 -2.37
C PHE A 164 3.26 -9.60 -1.99
N ARG A 165 4.06 -10.06 -2.92
CA ARG A 165 5.10 -11.09 -2.71
C ARG A 165 6.35 -10.66 -3.44
N ALA A 166 7.49 -10.80 -2.79
CA ALA A 166 8.79 -10.55 -3.40
C ALA A 166 9.59 -11.86 -3.48
N SER A 167 10.37 -12.00 -4.52
CA SER A 167 11.35 -13.06 -4.68
C SER A 167 12.60 -12.49 -5.35
N ALA A 168 13.69 -13.21 -5.28
CA ALA A 168 14.92 -12.84 -5.94
C ALA A 168 15.37 -13.97 -6.87
N ASP A 169 16.02 -13.60 -7.98
CA ASP A 169 16.66 -14.57 -8.86
C ASP A 169 17.80 -15.28 -8.12
N GLN A 170 18.14 -16.49 -8.54
CA GLN A 170 19.25 -17.24 -7.95
C GLN A 170 20.53 -16.40 -8.05
N ASP A 171 21.28 -16.38 -6.94
CA ASP A 171 22.57 -15.65 -6.83
C ASP A 171 22.49 -14.12 -6.96
N SER A 172 21.28 -13.54 -6.92
CA SER A 172 21.13 -12.09 -6.93
C SER A 172 21.34 -11.47 -5.53
N GLN A 173 21.82 -10.22 -5.53
CA GLN A 173 21.95 -9.45 -4.27
C GLN A 173 20.60 -8.99 -3.70
N ALA A 174 19.51 -9.19 -4.46
CA ALA A 174 18.16 -8.78 -4.08
C ALA A 174 17.47 -9.70 -3.07
N SER A 175 18.07 -10.84 -2.71
CA SER A 175 17.47 -11.82 -1.78
C SER A 175 17.10 -11.20 -0.43
N ALA A 176 18.03 -10.45 0.19
CA ALA A 176 17.79 -9.80 1.47
C ALA A 176 16.69 -8.71 1.39
N GLU A 177 16.58 -8.02 0.24
CA GLU A 177 15.52 -7.06 -0.02
C GLU A 177 14.17 -7.76 -0.17
N ALA A 178 14.11 -8.86 -0.92
CA ALA A 178 12.91 -9.66 -1.09
C ALA A 178 12.38 -10.20 0.25
N ASP A 179 13.26 -10.72 1.11
CA ASP A 179 12.90 -11.20 2.44
C ASP A 179 12.35 -10.08 3.32
N LYS A 180 12.98 -8.91 3.30
CA LYS A 180 12.52 -7.74 4.05
C LYS A 180 11.14 -7.26 3.58
N LEU A 181 10.91 -7.23 2.26
CA LEU A 181 9.61 -6.86 1.69
C LEU A 181 8.53 -7.87 2.09
N ASN A 182 8.82 -9.16 2.02
CA ASN A 182 7.88 -10.20 2.43
C ASN A 182 7.53 -10.08 3.92
N GLN A 183 8.52 -9.90 4.78
CA GLN A 183 8.29 -9.72 6.22
C GLN A 183 7.38 -8.52 6.51
N ALA A 184 7.52 -7.43 5.76
CA ALA A 184 6.74 -6.23 5.94
C ALA A 184 5.33 -6.32 5.36
N LEU A 185 5.14 -7.00 4.22
CA LEU A 185 3.93 -6.89 3.41
C LEU A 185 3.02 -8.13 3.43
N GLN A 186 3.58 -9.34 3.58
CA GLN A 186 2.78 -10.59 3.53
C GLN A 186 1.65 -10.67 4.56
N PRO A 187 1.78 -10.15 5.80
CA PRO A 187 0.68 -10.19 6.76
C PRO A 187 -0.53 -9.33 6.39
N TRP A 188 -0.43 -8.51 5.33
CA TRP A 188 -1.38 -7.47 5.03
C TRP A 188 -2.03 -7.58 3.66
N CYS A 189 -3.30 -7.21 3.59
CA CYS A 189 -3.99 -6.84 2.36
C CYS A 189 -4.08 -5.31 2.30
N LEU A 190 -3.56 -4.74 1.24
CA LEU A 190 -3.39 -3.30 1.10
C LEU A 190 -4.33 -2.74 0.04
N CYS A 191 -4.97 -1.62 0.33
CA CYS A 191 -5.69 -0.84 -0.65
C CYS A 191 -4.74 0.20 -1.26
N CYS A 192 -4.36 0.00 -2.51
CA CYS A 192 -3.38 0.83 -3.22
C CYS A 192 -3.90 1.24 -4.60
N PRO A 193 -3.52 2.42 -5.10
CA PRO A 193 -3.90 2.88 -6.44
C PRO A 193 -2.94 2.36 -7.52
N ILE A 194 -2.66 1.04 -7.55
CA ILE A 194 -1.63 0.47 -8.42
C ILE A 194 -2.00 0.55 -9.91
N ILE A 195 -3.28 0.40 -10.24
CA ILE A 195 -3.78 0.46 -11.62
C ILE A 195 -5.16 1.10 -11.60
N ARG A 196 -5.33 2.16 -12.35
CA ARG A 196 -6.63 2.76 -12.65
C ARG A 196 -7.05 2.48 -14.08
#